data_305553a88bce48657e1583f473b21cca
#
_entry.id   305553a88bce48657e1583f473b21cca
#
_cell.length_a   1.000
_cell.length_b   1.000
_cell.length_c   1.000
_cell.angle_alpha   90.00
_cell.angle_beta   90.00
_cell.angle_gamma   90.00
#
_symmetry.space_group_name_H-M   'P 1'
#
loop_
_entity.id
_entity.type
_entity.pdbx_description
1 polymer ?
#
loop_
_entity_poly.entity_id
_entity_poly.type
_entity_poly.pdbx_seq_one_letter_code
_entity_poly.pdbx_strand_id
1 'polypeptide(L)'
;MKKTKKTKTMKIIIGVIVCAALLSCAAYGIYTQIGAVDFGEITIDGVPDKAENTTRIMSYNLRCANDGEQTITNRSKVAMEIVKTYLPDSFGVQECTPRWKRIFKFNLGDKYACVGKARDYYGPFTEYSCIYYLKDKYDLIDSGTFWLSETPDKAYTKSFDSNCYRVASWVLLENKETGERYTHINTHLDHVLDSTRDAQMKVLSEYIIKITGDTPVVMTGDFNANEGSSVYNVALEKFSDSKYLAKNSDDGITFTKYGTIEDEGQGPIDFIFVSKNCEVETYKIIRNTVKGIYPSDHCPIVSDIYLK
;
A
#
# COMPACT_ATOMS: atom_id res chain seq x y z
N MET A 1 9.09 -19.57 -58.16
CA MET A 1 8.78 -18.11 -58.03
C MET A 1 7.73 -17.72 -56.99
N LYS A 2 6.82 -18.59 -56.52
CA LYS A 2 5.78 -18.22 -55.50
C LYS A 2 6.29 -18.10 -54.06
N LYS A 3 7.38 -18.77 -53.67
CA LYS A 3 7.93 -18.76 -52.29
C LYS A 3 8.58 -17.38 -51.89
N THR A 4 9.24 -16.71 -52.83
CA THR A 4 9.95 -15.45 -52.58
C THR A 4 9.02 -14.23 -52.39
N LYS A 5 7.82 -14.23 -53.02
CA LYS A 5 6.84 -13.18 -52.85
C LYS A 5 6.20 -13.21 -51.47
N LYS A 6 5.88 -14.41 -50.94
CA LYS A 6 5.28 -14.60 -49.61
C LYS A 6 6.20 -14.15 -48.46
N THR A 7 7.50 -14.41 -48.60
CA THR A 7 8.52 -14.01 -47.60
C THR A 7 8.74 -12.49 -47.58
N LYS A 8 8.66 -11.83 -48.75
CA LYS A 8 8.81 -10.37 -48.86
C LYS A 8 7.61 -9.64 -48.29
N THR A 9 6.39 -10.11 -48.53
CA THR A 9 5.15 -9.58 -47.96
C THR A 9 5.11 -9.74 -46.43
N MET A 10 5.54 -10.90 -45.93
CA MET A 10 5.59 -11.15 -44.46
C MET A 10 6.62 -10.25 -43.75
N LYS A 11 7.78 -9.97 -44.35
CA LYS A 11 8.76 -9.02 -43.82
C LYS A 11 8.22 -7.58 -43.79
N ILE A 12 7.46 -7.17 -44.80
CA ILE A 12 6.83 -5.86 -44.86
C ILE A 12 5.75 -5.73 -43.77
N ILE A 13 4.90 -6.74 -43.56
CA ILE A 13 3.86 -6.76 -42.52
C ILE A 13 4.50 -6.71 -41.13
N ILE A 14 5.54 -7.48 -40.86
CA ILE A 14 6.27 -7.44 -39.59
C ILE A 14 6.88 -6.05 -39.38
N GLY A 15 7.50 -5.45 -40.40
CA GLY A 15 8.05 -4.10 -40.31
C GLY A 15 6.99 -3.04 -39.97
N VAL A 16 5.80 -3.12 -40.58
CA VAL A 16 4.68 -2.19 -40.31
C VAL A 16 4.15 -2.37 -38.88
N ILE A 17 4.03 -3.62 -38.39
CA ILE A 17 3.59 -3.91 -37.02
C ILE A 17 4.60 -3.38 -36.00
N VAL A 18 5.90 -3.57 -36.25
CA VAL A 18 6.96 -3.06 -35.37
C VAL A 18 6.99 -1.53 -35.35
N CYS A 19 6.87 -0.89 -36.52
CA CYS A 19 6.79 0.57 -36.59
C CYS A 19 5.54 1.13 -35.89
N ALA A 20 4.37 0.50 -36.06
CA ALA A 20 3.15 0.90 -35.37
C ALA A 20 3.27 0.74 -33.83
N ALA A 21 3.91 -0.35 -33.38
CA ALA A 21 4.18 -0.56 -31.96
C ALA A 21 5.17 0.48 -31.39
N LEU A 22 6.22 0.83 -32.13
CA LEU A 22 7.18 1.86 -31.73
C LEU A 22 6.54 3.25 -31.72
N LEU A 23 5.69 3.58 -32.69
CA LEU A 23 4.94 4.84 -32.73
C LEU A 23 3.92 4.94 -31.59
N SER A 24 3.24 3.84 -31.24
CA SER A 24 2.32 3.80 -30.12
C SER A 24 3.06 3.90 -28.77
N CYS A 25 4.24 3.28 -28.63
CA CYS A 25 5.10 3.45 -27.46
C CYS A 25 5.63 4.89 -27.33
N ALA A 26 6.03 5.53 -28.43
CA ALA A 26 6.47 6.92 -28.45
C ALA A 26 5.31 7.88 -28.13
N ALA A 27 4.12 7.68 -28.73
CA ALA A 27 2.93 8.44 -28.43
C ALA A 27 2.47 8.29 -26.96
N TYR A 28 2.55 7.07 -26.41
CA TYR A 28 2.28 6.82 -25.01
C TYR A 28 3.32 7.50 -24.11
N GLY A 29 4.60 7.46 -24.46
CA GLY A 29 5.67 8.18 -23.76
C GLY A 29 5.45 9.70 -23.76
N ILE A 30 5.05 10.27 -24.90
CA ILE A 30 4.71 11.70 -25.01
C ILE A 30 3.45 12.01 -24.20
N TYR A 31 2.41 11.18 -24.29
CA TYR A 31 1.17 11.36 -23.53
C TYR A 31 1.41 11.32 -22.02
N THR A 32 2.32 10.47 -21.55
CA THR A 32 2.66 10.39 -20.11
C THR A 32 3.52 11.57 -19.63
N GLN A 33 4.14 12.32 -20.53
CA GLN A 33 4.91 13.54 -20.21
C GLN A 33 4.08 14.82 -20.33
N ILE A 34 2.94 14.80 -21.04
CA ILE A 34 2.03 15.95 -21.11
C ILE A 34 1.43 16.17 -19.72
N GLY A 35 1.70 17.34 -19.12
CA GLY A 35 1.26 17.67 -17.74
C GLY A 35 2.15 17.12 -16.62
N ALA A 36 3.31 16.55 -16.95
CA ALA A 36 4.30 16.19 -15.94
C ALA A 36 4.89 17.45 -15.31
N VAL A 37 4.75 17.55 -13.97
CA VAL A 37 5.34 18.64 -13.20
C VAL A 37 6.85 18.43 -13.14
N ASP A 38 7.60 19.49 -13.42
CA ASP A 38 9.04 19.52 -13.11
C ASP A 38 9.22 19.90 -11.63
N PHE A 39 9.60 18.93 -10.82
CA PHE A 39 9.77 19.14 -9.39
C PHE A 39 11.14 19.74 -9.04
N GLY A 40 12.16 19.55 -9.88
CA GLY A 40 13.53 19.73 -9.46
C GLY A 40 13.89 18.74 -8.34
N GLU A 41 14.62 19.20 -7.36
CA GLU A 41 14.88 18.45 -6.12
C GLU A 41 13.63 18.49 -5.21
N ILE A 42 13.24 17.32 -4.70
CA ILE A 42 12.09 17.19 -3.76
C ILE A 42 12.67 17.00 -2.37
N THR A 43 12.29 17.88 -1.45
CA THR A 43 12.62 17.76 -0.03
C THR A 43 11.34 17.42 0.75
N ILE A 44 11.42 16.45 1.63
CA ILE A 44 10.34 16.07 2.57
C ILE A 44 10.75 16.51 3.96
N ASP A 45 10.04 17.51 4.48
CA ASP A 45 10.32 18.10 5.78
C ASP A 45 9.54 17.42 6.91
N GLY A 46 9.99 17.65 8.14
CA GLY A 46 9.29 17.22 9.35
C GLY A 46 9.35 15.70 9.60
N VAL A 47 10.34 15.03 9.03
CA VAL A 47 10.58 13.61 9.29
C VAL A 47 11.19 13.44 10.68
N PRO A 48 10.54 12.71 11.60
CA PRO A 48 11.10 12.47 12.92
C PRO A 48 12.31 11.53 12.82
N ASP A 49 13.30 11.76 13.66
CA ASP A 49 14.36 10.77 13.88
C ASP A 49 13.71 9.46 14.32
N LYS A 50 14.17 8.37 13.73
CA LYS A 50 13.70 7.05 14.14
C LYS A 50 14.30 6.74 15.51
N ALA A 51 13.42 6.41 16.48
CA ALA A 51 13.86 6.02 17.80
C ALA A 51 14.69 4.71 17.74
N GLU A 52 15.71 4.64 18.59
CA GLU A 52 16.58 3.44 18.67
C GLU A 52 15.76 2.21 19.06
N ASN A 53 16.11 1.07 18.51
CA ASN A 53 15.49 -0.23 18.75
C ASN A 53 13.98 -0.30 18.39
N THR A 54 13.50 0.62 17.55
CA THR A 54 12.14 0.56 17.02
C THR A 54 12.09 -0.02 15.62
N THR A 55 10.93 -0.52 15.25
CA THR A 55 10.58 -0.86 13.88
C THR A 55 9.65 0.21 13.33
N ARG A 56 10.06 0.88 12.25
CA ARG A 56 9.25 1.91 11.59
C ARG A 56 8.31 1.27 10.59
N ILE A 57 7.02 1.43 10.82
CA ILE A 57 5.94 0.89 9.99
C ILE A 57 5.18 2.04 9.33
N MET A 58 4.80 1.87 8.04
CA MET A 58 3.98 2.85 7.33
C MET A 58 2.76 2.17 6.71
N SER A 59 1.61 2.86 6.70
CA SER A 59 0.44 2.52 5.87
C SER A 59 0.22 3.60 4.82
N TYR A 60 -0.08 3.21 3.59
CA TYR A 60 -0.14 4.14 2.50
C TYR A 60 -1.14 3.73 1.40
N ASN A 61 -2.33 4.31 1.38
CA ASN A 61 -3.22 4.22 0.23
C ASN A 61 -2.66 5.10 -0.91
N LEU A 62 -2.37 4.49 -2.06
CA LEU A 62 -1.67 5.12 -3.18
C LEU A 62 -2.59 5.84 -4.17
N ARG A 63 -3.90 5.65 -4.06
CA ARG A 63 -4.89 6.04 -5.06
C ARG A 63 -4.60 5.44 -6.45
N CYS A 64 -5.43 4.53 -6.89
CA CYS A 64 -5.24 3.78 -8.15
C CYS A 64 -5.46 4.61 -9.41
N ALA A 65 -6.23 5.71 -9.34
CA ALA A 65 -6.64 6.53 -10.47
C ALA A 65 -5.82 7.80 -10.66
N ASN A 66 -6.01 8.46 -11.80
CA ASN A 66 -5.57 9.83 -12.05
C ASN A 66 -6.75 10.77 -11.81
N ASP A 67 -6.53 11.87 -11.11
CA ASP A 67 -7.55 12.86 -10.78
C ASP A 67 -7.03 14.26 -11.18
N GLY A 68 -7.38 14.72 -12.38
CA GLY A 68 -6.88 16.00 -12.93
C GLY A 68 -5.35 16.04 -12.99
N GLU A 69 -4.74 17.06 -12.38
CA GLU A 69 -3.29 17.23 -12.30
C GLU A 69 -2.63 16.23 -11.32
N GLN A 70 -3.43 15.65 -10.41
CA GLN A 70 -3.01 14.60 -9.47
C GLN A 70 -2.86 13.26 -10.19
N THR A 71 -2.05 13.22 -11.24
CA THR A 71 -1.78 12.00 -11.99
C THR A 71 -0.84 11.08 -11.23
N ILE A 72 -0.92 9.76 -11.49
CA ILE A 72 0.04 8.80 -10.92
C ILE A 72 1.50 9.21 -11.28
N THR A 73 1.74 9.75 -12.48
CA THR A 73 3.07 10.23 -12.89
C THR A 73 3.61 11.33 -11.98
N ASN A 74 2.77 12.31 -11.63
CA ASN A 74 3.17 13.41 -10.75
C ASN A 74 3.26 12.95 -9.29
N ARG A 75 2.19 12.32 -8.78
CA ARG A 75 2.09 11.85 -7.40
C ARG A 75 3.20 10.85 -7.03
N SER A 76 3.56 9.97 -7.96
CA SER A 76 4.58 8.96 -7.67
C SER A 76 5.96 9.55 -7.36
N LYS A 77 6.30 10.72 -7.90
CA LYS A 77 7.58 11.37 -7.56
C LYS A 77 7.61 11.78 -6.09
N VAL A 78 6.53 12.41 -5.61
CA VAL A 78 6.39 12.80 -4.20
C VAL A 78 6.29 11.57 -3.29
N ALA A 79 5.48 10.58 -3.69
CA ALA A 79 5.29 9.34 -2.94
C ALA A 79 6.61 8.56 -2.76
N MET A 80 7.42 8.45 -3.83
CA MET A 80 8.71 7.77 -3.73
C MET A 80 9.67 8.52 -2.81
N GLU A 81 9.67 9.84 -2.83
CA GLU A 81 10.56 10.63 -1.97
C GLU A 81 10.15 10.52 -0.49
N ILE A 82 8.85 10.50 -0.20
CA ILE A 82 8.35 10.20 1.16
C ILE A 82 8.90 8.85 1.64
N VAL A 83 8.75 7.76 0.85
CA VAL A 83 9.22 6.43 1.27
C VAL A 83 10.73 6.40 1.45
N LYS A 84 11.50 7.05 0.57
CA LYS A 84 12.96 7.12 0.69
C LYS A 84 13.43 7.89 1.93
N THR A 85 12.75 8.99 2.26
CA THR A 85 13.14 9.86 3.37
C THR A 85 12.72 9.26 4.72
N TYR A 86 11.50 8.73 4.84
CA TYR A 86 11.03 8.06 6.06
C TYR A 86 11.70 6.70 6.27
N LEU A 87 12.12 6.05 5.21
CA LEU A 87 12.80 4.75 5.19
C LEU A 87 12.15 3.72 6.14
N PRO A 88 10.85 3.37 5.97
CA PRO A 88 10.17 2.43 6.85
C PRO A 88 10.81 1.04 6.74
N ASP A 89 10.86 0.32 7.86
CA ASP A 89 11.33 -1.08 7.90
C ASP A 89 10.44 -1.99 7.06
N SER A 90 9.12 -1.78 7.19
CA SER A 90 8.15 -2.33 6.26
C SER A 90 6.95 -1.38 6.11
N PHE A 91 6.25 -1.48 4.99
CA PHE A 91 5.06 -0.67 4.75
C PHE A 91 4.00 -1.42 3.93
N GLY A 92 2.74 -1.23 4.34
CA GLY A 92 1.58 -1.69 3.60
C GLY A 92 1.09 -0.63 2.64
N VAL A 93 0.74 -1.04 1.41
CA VAL A 93 0.14 -0.15 0.42
C VAL A 93 -1.22 -0.67 -0.03
N GLN A 94 -2.18 0.24 -0.19
CA GLN A 94 -3.50 -0.04 -0.71
C GLN A 94 -3.68 0.64 -2.07
N GLU A 95 -4.65 0.20 -2.86
CA GLU A 95 -4.87 0.66 -4.25
C GLU A 95 -3.62 0.54 -5.16
N CYS A 96 -2.73 -0.37 -4.82
CA CYS A 96 -1.52 -0.59 -5.58
C CYS A 96 -1.83 -1.33 -6.89
N THR A 97 -1.80 -0.63 -8.02
CA THR A 97 -2.00 -1.22 -9.34
C THR A 97 -0.69 -1.82 -9.90
N PRO A 98 -0.72 -2.61 -11.00
CA PRO A 98 0.49 -3.05 -11.69
C PRO A 98 1.40 -1.89 -12.12
N ARG A 99 0.82 -0.69 -12.40
CA ARG A 99 1.59 0.53 -12.68
C ARG A 99 2.36 1.00 -11.46
N TRP A 100 1.73 1.08 -10.28
CA TRP A 100 2.37 1.41 -9.02
C TRP A 100 3.47 0.41 -8.65
N LYS A 101 3.20 -0.90 -8.76
CA LYS A 101 4.22 -1.94 -8.52
C LYS A 101 5.47 -1.75 -9.39
N ARG A 102 5.29 -1.37 -10.67
CA ARG A 102 6.42 -1.09 -11.57
C ARG A 102 7.21 0.14 -11.14
N ILE A 103 6.51 1.21 -10.71
CA ILE A 103 7.15 2.43 -10.19
C ILE A 103 7.96 2.10 -8.93
N PHE A 104 7.40 1.37 -7.98
CA PHE A 104 8.10 0.93 -6.77
C PHE A 104 9.32 0.07 -7.10
N LYS A 105 9.15 -0.92 -7.98
CA LYS A 105 10.27 -1.80 -8.40
C LYS A 105 11.42 -0.99 -9.02
N PHE A 106 11.12 0.02 -9.82
CA PHE A 106 12.14 0.83 -10.48
C PHE A 106 12.86 1.77 -9.52
N ASN A 107 12.15 2.36 -8.55
CA ASN A 107 12.70 3.39 -7.67
C ASN A 107 13.24 2.86 -6.33
N LEU A 108 12.72 1.72 -5.85
CA LEU A 108 12.98 1.19 -4.52
C LEU A 108 13.38 -0.29 -4.51
N GLY A 109 13.41 -0.95 -5.68
CA GLY A 109 13.66 -2.39 -5.76
C GLY A 109 15.08 -2.84 -5.39
N ASP A 110 16.01 -1.91 -5.28
CA ASP A 110 17.35 -2.13 -4.70
C ASP A 110 17.29 -2.32 -3.18
N LYS A 111 16.37 -1.64 -2.48
CA LYS A 111 16.22 -1.68 -1.02
C LYS A 111 15.08 -2.58 -0.54
N TYR A 112 13.95 -2.59 -1.26
CA TYR A 112 12.73 -3.24 -0.80
C TYR A 112 12.37 -4.48 -1.62
N ALA A 113 11.98 -5.55 -0.95
CA ALA A 113 11.23 -6.66 -1.51
C ALA A 113 9.72 -6.45 -1.31
N CYS A 114 8.89 -7.15 -2.09
CA CYS A 114 7.44 -6.95 -2.11
C CYS A 114 6.71 -8.29 -2.10
N VAL A 115 5.69 -8.39 -1.23
CA VAL A 115 4.75 -9.51 -1.15
C VAL A 115 3.32 -9.00 -1.36
N GLY A 116 2.49 -9.80 -1.98
CA GLY A 116 1.06 -9.54 -2.20
C GLY A 116 0.60 -10.02 -3.57
N LYS A 117 -0.59 -10.66 -3.61
CA LYS A 117 -1.26 -11.12 -4.82
C LYS A 117 -2.32 -10.12 -5.25
N ALA A 118 -2.67 -10.13 -6.54
CA ALA A 118 -3.79 -9.39 -7.07
C ALA A 118 -5.10 -9.82 -6.39
N ARG A 119 -5.95 -8.84 -6.02
CA ARG A 119 -7.24 -9.12 -5.38
C ARG A 119 -8.23 -9.82 -6.31
N ASP A 120 -8.09 -9.57 -7.62
CA ASP A 120 -8.96 -10.06 -8.69
C ASP A 120 -8.14 -10.39 -9.96
N TYR A 121 -8.84 -10.77 -11.03
CA TYR A 121 -8.26 -11.15 -12.33
C TYR A 121 -8.40 -10.07 -13.41
N TYR A 122 -8.67 -8.82 -13.04
CA TYR A 122 -8.90 -7.74 -14.01
C TYR A 122 -7.62 -7.17 -14.66
N GLY A 123 -6.51 -7.90 -14.56
CA GLY A 123 -5.27 -7.60 -15.28
C GLY A 123 -4.66 -6.25 -14.92
N PRO A 124 -4.54 -5.29 -15.88
CA PRO A 124 -3.87 -4.01 -15.60
C PRO A 124 -4.62 -3.10 -14.64
N PHE A 125 -5.90 -3.35 -14.39
CA PHE A 125 -6.77 -2.57 -13.51
C PHE A 125 -6.95 -3.21 -12.13
N THR A 126 -6.36 -4.40 -11.90
CA THR A 126 -6.39 -5.04 -10.58
C THR A 126 -5.63 -4.23 -9.55
N GLU A 127 -6.02 -4.38 -8.30
CA GLU A 127 -5.34 -3.77 -7.17
C GLU A 127 -4.72 -4.84 -6.27
N TYR A 128 -3.72 -4.40 -5.52
CA TYR A 128 -3.01 -5.20 -4.53
C TYR A 128 -3.03 -4.48 -3.19
N SER A 129 -3.11 -5.23 -2.11
CA SER A 129 -2.72 -4.79 -0.78
C SER A 129 -1.35 -5.37 -0.47
N CYS A 130 -0.30 -4.76 -1.06
CA CYS A 130 1.08 -5.26 -0.93
C CYS A 130 1.73 -4.83 0.38
N ILE A 131 2.74 -5.61 0.78
CA ILE A 131 3.70 -5.23 1.81
C ILE A 131 5.09 -5.16 1.18
N TYR A 132 5.77 -4.06 1.43
CA TYR A 132 7.17 -3.86 1.11
C TYR A 132 8.00 -3.91 2.39
N TYR A 133 9.20 -4.50 2.36
CA TYR A 133 10.09 -4.59 3.52
C TYR A 133 11.56 -4.45 3.11
N LEU A 134 12.40 -3.93 4.00
CA LEU A 134 13.84 -3.77 3.79
C LEU A 134 14.51 -5.16 3.70
N LYS A 135 14.83 -5.59 2.48
CA LYS A 135 15.38 -6.93 2.20
C LYS A 135 16.78 -7.16 2.75
N ASP A 136 17.55 -6.08 2.98
CA ASP A 136 18.89 -6.19 3.54
C ASP A 136 18.85 -6.33 5.07
N LYS A 137 17.79 -5.83 5.72
CA LYS A 137 17.58 -5.89 7.17
C LYS A 137 16.81 -7.14 7.61
N TYR A 138 15.90 -7.63 6.78
CA TYR A 138 14.99 -8.72 7.16
C TYR A 138 15.09 -9.92 6.23
N ASP A 139 15.02 -11.12 6.81
CA ASP A 139 14.71 -12.35 6.11
C ASP A 139 13.20 -12.58 6.09
N LEU A 140 12.68 -12.98 4.95
CA LEU A 140 11.29 -13.40 4.79
C LEU A 140 11.16 -14.86 5.21
N ILE A 141 10.57 -15.12 6.36
CA ILE A 141 10.39 -16.47 6.90
C ILE A 141 9.17 -17.16 6.29
N ASP A 142 8.05 -16.42 6.21
CA ASP A 142 6.82 -16.90 5.59
C ASP A 142 5.98 -15.73 5.07
N SER A 143 5.04 -16.01 4.16
CA SER A 143 4.17 -14.97 3.62
C SER A 143 2.95 -15.55 2.91
N GLY A 144 1.93 -14.73 2.78
CA GLY A 144 0.74 -15.12 2.04
C GLY A 144 -0.17 -13.97 1.65
N THR A 145 -1.22 -14.33 0.94
CA THR A 145 -2.35 -13.45 0.64
C THR A 145 -3.61 -14.30 0.70
N PHE A 146 -4.60 -13.84 1.44
CA PHE A 146 -5.90 -14.49 1.56
C PHE A 146 -7.04 -13.50 1.25
N TRP A 147 -8.21 -14.04 0.89
CA TRP A 147 -9.38 -13.24 0.51
C TRP A 147 -10.28 -13.02 1.72
N LEU A 148 -10.79 -11.80 1.87
CA LEU A 148 -11.74 -11.45 2.94
C LEU A 148 -13.15 -11.90 2.56
N SER A 149 -13.33 -13.20 2.57
CA SER A 149 -14.56 -13.91 2.18
C SER A 149 -14.78 -15.11 3.09
N GLU A 150 -15.93 -15.81 2.95
CA GLU A 150 -16.21 -17.08 3.64
C GLU A 150 -15.24 -18.21 3.29
N THR A 151 -14.47 -18.06 2.22
CA THR A 151 -13.45 -19.03 1.78
C THR A 151 -12.10 -18.34 1.57
N PRO A 152 -11.42 -17.93 2.66
CA PRO A 152 -10.22 -17.06 2.58
C PRO A 152 -9.07 -17.66 1.78
N ASP A 153 -8.90 -18.98 1.82
CA ASP A 153 -7.84 -19.69 1.10
C ASP A 153 -8.11 -19.86 -0.41
N LYS A 154 -9.34 -19.57 -0.84
CA LYS A 154 -9.73 -19.67 -2.25
C LYS A 154 -9.57 -18.33 -2.94
N ALA A 155 -8.65 -18.28 -3.92
CA ALA A 155 -8.39 -17.07 -4.68
C ALA A 155 -9.63 -16.56 -5.42
N TYR A 156 -9.74 -15.23 -5.51
CA TYR A 156 -10.79 -14.52 -6.25
C TYR A 156 -12.20 -14.86 -5.76
N THR A 157 -12.37 -14.95 -4.44
CA THR A 157 -13.67 -15.09 -3.79
C THR A 157 -14.12 -13.78 -3.17
N LYS A 158 -15.45 -13.59 -3.12
CA LYS A 158 -16.13 -12.41 -2.61
C LYS A 158 -17.38 -12.85 -1.87
N SER A 159 -17.60 -12.32 -0.66
CA SER A 159 -18.74 -12.62 0.21
C SER A 159 -19.25 -11.37 0.91
N PHE A 160 -20.27 -11.48 1.72
CA PHE A 160 -20.78 -10.42 2.60
C PHE A 160 -21.27 -9.19 1.85
N ASP A 161 -21.85 -9.36 0.65
CA ASP A 161 -22.30 -8.28 -0.24
C ASP A 161 -21.20 -7.26 -0.59
N SER A 162 -19.92 -7.69 -0.50
CA SER A 162 -18.77 -6.85 -0.81
C SER A 162 -18.84 -6.32 -2.24
N ASN A 163 -18.63 -5.02 -2.41
CA ASN A 163 -18.61 -4.39 -3.73
C ASN A 163 -17.41 -4.86 -4.55
N CYS A 164 -16.26 -5.00 -3.92
CA CYS A 164 -15.00 -5.41 -4.54
C CYS A 164 -14.46 -6.71 -3.94
N TYR A 165 -13.58 -7.41 -4.67
CA TYR A 165 -12.71 -8.40 -4.04
C TYR A 165 -11.79 -7.70 -3.07
N ARG A 166 -11.68 -8.19 -1.84
CA ARG A 166 -10.79 -7.67 -0.81
C ARG A 166 -9.85 -8.76 -0.33
N VAL A 167 -8.62 -8.38 -0.08
CA VAL A 167 -7.55 -9.29 0.34
C VAL A 167 -6.78 -8.69 1.50
N ALA A 168 -6.18 -9.56 2.30
CA ALA A 168 -5.08 -9.22 3.19
C ALA A 168 -3.83 -9.96 2.75
N SER A 169 -2.71 -9.24 2.68
CA SER A 169 -1.39 -9.84 2.51
C SER A 169 -0.64 -9.80 3.82
N TRP A 170 0.25 -10.77 4.06
CA TRP A 170 1.04 -10.83 5.26
C TRP A 170 2.46 -11.33 4.99
N VAL A 171 3.38 -10.94 5.84
CA VAL A 171 4.77 -11.39 5.88
C VAL A 171 5.17 -11.66 7.31
N LEU A 172 5.89 -12.76 7.56
CA LEU A 172 6.63 -13.03 8.78
C LEU A 172 8.10 -12.68 8.50
N LEU A 173 8.60 -11.66 9.16
CA LEU A 173 9.94 -11.13 8.99
C LEU A 173 10.80 -11.43 10.21
N GLU A 174 12.07 -11.78 9.97
CA GLU A 174 13.09 -11.94 11.00
C GLU A 174 14.20 -10.90 10.77
N ASN A 175 14.50 -10.12 11.78
CA ASN A 175 15.63 -9.20 11.74
C ASN A 175 16.95 -9.98 11.74
N LYS A 176 17.78 -9.80 10.72
CA LYS A 176 19.03 -10.53 10.51
C LYS A 176 20.08 -10.29 11.60
N GLU A 177 20.01 -9.15 12.28
CA GLU A 177 20.97 -8.77 13.31
C GLU A 177 20.52 -9.26 14.71
N THR A 178 19.24 -9.12 15.03
CA THR A 178 18.70 -9.40 16.37
C THR A 178 18.03 -10.76 16.48
N GLY A 179 17.58 -11.34 15.36
CA GLY A 179 16.76 -12.56 15.33
C GLY A 179 15.30 -12.33 15.75
N GLU A 180 14.92 -11.10 16.08
CA GLU A 180 13.55 -10.76 16.44
C GLU A 180 12.60 -10.91 15.25
N ARG A 181 11.41 -11.43 15.51
CA ARG A 181 10.37 -11.67 14.50
C ARG A 181 9.15 -10.82 14.73
N TYR A 182 8.50 -10.44 13.65
CA TYR A 182 7.16 -9.87 13.67
C TYR A 182 6.39 -10.21 12.40
N THR A 183 5.07 -10.19 12.50
CA THR A 183 4.19 -10.36 11.36
C THR A 183 3.61 -8.99 10.98
N HIS A 184 3.81 -8.59 9.71
CA HIS A 184 3.14 -7.42 9.15
C HIS A 184 2.00 -7.89 8.25
N ILE A 185 0.81 -7.34 8.46
CA ILE A 185 -0.41 -7.62 7.70
C ILE A 185 -0.91 -6.32 7.10
N ASN A 186 -1.36 -6.36 5.84
CA ASN A 186 -1.89 -5.19 5.15
C ASN A 186 -3.18 -5.52 4.43
N THR A 187 -4.18 -4.64 4.55
CA THR A 187 -5.51 -4.83 3.95
C THR A 187 -6.09 -3.53 3.41
N HIS A 188 -7.19 -3.64 2.68
CA HIS A 188 -8.07 -2.56 2.27
C HIS A 188 -9.50 -3.08 2.32
N LEU A 189 -10.29 -2.64 3.30
CA LEU A 189 -11.64 -3.12 3.53
C LEU A 189 -12.66 -2.53 2.54
N ASP A 190 -13.86 -3.08 2.49
CA ASP A 190 -14.91 -2.61 1.60
C ASP A 190 -15.34 -1.17 1.93
N HIS A 191 -15.66 -0.39 0.90
CA HIS A 191 -15.98 1.04 1.04
C HIS A 191 -17.49 1.34 1.07
N VAL A 192 -18.35 0.32 0.97
CA VAL A 192 -19.81 0.54 0.84
C VAL A 192 -20.54 0.25 2.14
N LEU A 193 -20.52 -0.98 2.63
CA LEU A 193 -21.35 -1.42 3.75
C LEU A 193 -20.55 -1.64 5.03
N ASP A 194 -21.02 -1.11 6.15
CA ASP A 194 -20.45 -1.34 7.49
C ASP A 194 -20.47 -2.82 7.85
N SER A 195 -21.60 -3.50 7.62
CA SER A 195 -21.74 -4.94 7.89
C SER A 195 -20.73 -5.80 7.10
N THR A 196 -20.38 -5.37 5.89
CA THR A 196 -19.36 -6.03 5.07
C THR A 196 -17.98 -5.85 5.69
N ARG A 197 -17.62 -4.62 6.13
CA ARG A 197 -16.36 -4.34 6.82
C ARG A 197 -16.23 -5.15 8.11
N ASP A 198 -17.29 -5.22 8.90
CA ASP A 198 -17.33 -6.02 10.14
C ASP A 198 -17.05 -7.51 9.88
N ALA A 199 -17.72 -8.07 8.86
CA ALA A 199 -17.50 -9.46 8.47
C ALA A 199 -16.08 -9.70 7.94
N GLN A 200 -15.57 -8.79 7.11
CA GLN A 200 -14.20 -8.85 6.60
C GLN A 200 -13.16 -8.76 7.73
N MET A 201 -13.37 -7.88 8.71
CA MET A 201 -12.46 -7.76 9.86
C MET A 201 -12.49 -9.01 10.74
N LYS A 202 -13.63 -9.66 10.91
CA LYS A 202 -13.72 -10.95 11.63
C LYS A 202 -12.90 -12.03 10.92
N VAL A 203 -13.09 -12.20 9.60
CA VAL A 203 -12.27 -13.13 8.79
C VAL A 203 -10.79 -12.85 8.96
N LEU A 204 -10.40 -11.57 8.87
CA LEU A 204 -9.01 -11.15 9.02
C LEU A 204 -8.48 -11.49 10.41
N SER A 205 -9.18 -11.14 11.47
CA SER A 205 -8.78 -11.41 12.86
C SER A 205 -8.65 -12.90 13.16
N GLU A 206 -9.57 -13.74 12.65
CA GLU A 206 -9.51 -15.19 12.81
C GLU A 206 -8.33 -15.82 12.04
N TYR A 207 -8.07 -15.30 10.83
CA TYR A 207 -6.99 -15.81 9.99
C TYR A 207 -5.61 -15.45 10.57
N ILE A 208 -5.46 -14.23 11.09
CA ILE A 208 -4.24 -13.76 11.76
C ILE A 208 -3.83 -14.73 12.87
N ILE A 209 -4.74 -15.10 13.75
CA ILE A 209 -4.44 -16.01 14.87
C ILE A 209 -3.87 -17.34 14.40
N LYS A 210 -4.32 -17.84 13.23
CA LYS A 210 -3.80 -19.09 12.66
C LYS A 210 -2.36 -19.00 12.18
N ILE A 211 -1.94 -17.84 11.68
CA ILE A 211 -0.65 -17.68 10.99
C ILE A 211 0.44 -17.06 11.86
N THR A 212 0.09 -16.38 12.95
CA THR A 212 1.07 -15.59 13.73
C THR A 212 1.57 -16.29 14.98
N GLY A 213 0.78 -17.18 15.58
CA GLY A 213 1.10 -17.74 16.90
C GLY A 213 1.36 -16.64 17.92
N ASP A 214 2.50 -16.69 18.60
CA ASP A 214 2.91 -15.71 19.61
C ASP A 214 3.73 -14.54 19.04
N THR A 215 3.90 -14.48 17.71
CA THR A 215 4.69 -13.42 17.06
C THR A 215 3.98 -12.07 17.16
N PRO A 216 4.68 -10.98 17.54
CA PRO A 216 4.10 -9.64 17.49
C PRO A 216 3.52 -9.33 16.11
N VAL A 217 2.35 -8.71 16.09
CA VAL A 217 1.62 -8.37 14.86
C VAL A 217 1.52 -6.88 14.71
N VAL A 218 1.79 -6.42 13.50
CA VAL A 218 1.45 -5.08 13.03
C VAL A 218 0.49 -5.21 11.86
N MET A 219 -0.63 -4.51 11.92
CA MET A 219 -1.63 -4.50 10.86
C MET A 219 -1.82 -3.09 10.34
N THR A 220 -1.59 -2.90 9.04
CA THR A 220 -1.80 -1.65 8.32
C THR A 220 -2.99 -1.77 7.37
N GLY A 221 -3.64 -0.67 7.07
CA GLY A 221 -4.70 -0.69 6.06
C GLY A 221 -5.51 0.58 5.97
N ASP A 222 -6.24 0.68 4.86
CA ASP A 222 -7.39 1.54 4.70
C ASP A 222 -8.64 0.75 5.10
N PHE A 223 -9.26 1.16 6.19
CA PHE A 223 -10.43 0.47 6.76
C PHE A 223 -11.74 1.01 6.20
N ASN A 224 -11.71 2.12 5.43
CA ASN A 224 -12.91 2.80 4.93
C ASN A 224 -13.94 3.11 6.03
N ALA A 225 -13.49 3.32 7.25
CA ALA A 225 -14.31 3.59 8.42
C ALA A 225 -13.50 4.36 9.46
N ASN A 226 -14.15 5.25 10.16
CA ASN A 226 -13.53 6.11 11.18
C ASN A 226 -13.36 5.37 12.52
N GLU A 227 -12.61 6.00 13.41
CA GLU A 227 -12.53 5.64 14.82
C GLU A 227 -13.92 5.51 15.45
N GLY A 228 -14.10 4.57 16.35
CA GLY A 228 -15.37 4.30 17.03
C GLY A 228 -16.42 3.57 16.18
N SER A 229 -16.18 3.34 14.90
CA SER A 229 -17.05 2.51 14.06
C SER A 229 -17.07 1.05 14.54
N SER A 230 -18.05 0.27 14.08
CA SER A 230 -18.17 -1.15 14.43
C SER A 230 -16.90 -1.93 14.07
N VAL A 231 -16.40 -1.77 12.85
CA VAL A 231 -15.19 -2.47 12.37
C VAL A 231 -13.94 -2.06 13.16
N TYR A 232 -13.82 -0.79 13.54
CA TYR A 232 -12.73 -0.31 14.40
C TYR A 232 -12.78 -0.99 15.77
N ASN A 233 -13.96 -1.09 16.38
CA ASN A 233 -14.14 -1.76 17.66
C ASN A 233 -13.83 -3.27 17.57
N VAL A 234 -14.19 -3.95 16.46
CA VAL A 234 -13.80 -5.34 16.21
C VAL A 234 -12.28 -5.49 16.16
N ALA A 235 -11.57 -4.55 15.54
CA ALA A 235 -10.10 -4.55 15.54
C ALA A 235 -9.53 -4.41 16.97
N LEU A 236 -10.11 -3.53 17.78
CA LEU A 236 -9.67 -3.29 19.17
C LEU A 236 -9.88 -4.48 20.11
N GLU A 237 -10.71 -5.46 19.78
CA GLU A 237 -10.81 -6.70 20.58
C GLU A 237 -9.47 -7.42 20.69
N LYS A 238 -8.66 -7.41 19.62
CA LYS A 238 -7.39 -8.15 19.51
C LYS A 238 -6.16 -7.27 19.47
N PHE A 239 -6.29 -6.06 18.97
CA PHE A 239 -5.17 -5.13 18.72
C PHE A 239 -5.34 -3.84 19.53
N SER A 240 -4.30 -3.03 19.50
CA SER A 240 -4.33 -1.63 19.96
C SER A 240 -4.01 -0.72 18.79
N ASP A 241 -4.64 0.45 18.74
CA ASP A 241 -4.30 1.46 17.74
C ASP A 241 -3.00 2.16 18.15
N SER A 242 -2.03 2.21 17.23
CA SER A 242 -0.74 2.86 17.45
C SER A 242 -0.86 4.34 17.76
N LYS A 243 -1.89 5.02 17.23
CA LYS A 243 -2.19 6.43 17.50
C LYS A 243 -2.36 6.70 18.99
N TYR A 244 -3.08 5.83 19.70
CA TYR A 244 -3.38 6.00 21.13
C TYR A 244 -2.30 5.43 22.05
N LEU A 245 -1.42 4.56 21.54
CA LEU A 245 -0.28 4.08 22.29
C LEU A 245 0.94 5.00 22.19
N ALA A 246 1.01 5.80 21.13
CA ALA A 246 2.17 6.64 20.84
C ALA A 246 2.39 7.69 21.92
N LYS A 247 3.66 7.83 22.36
CA LYS A 247 4.07 8.92 23.28
C LYS A 247 3.97 10.29 22.58
N ASN A 248 4.24 10.32 21.27
CA ASN A 248 4.10 11.50 20.42
C ASN A 248 3.18 11.13 19.25
N SER A 249 1.98 11.68 19.25
CA SER A 249 0.93 11.33 18.30
C SER A 249 0.39 12.55 17.58
N ASP A 250 0.30 12.47 16.25
CA ASP A 250 -0.50 13.38 15.43
C ASP A 250 -1.98 13.01 15.53
N ASP A 251 -2.85 13.99 15.26
CA ASP A 251 -4.29 13.80 15.17
C ASP A 251 -4.84 14.33 13.85
N GLY A 252 -6.06 13.90 13.48
CA GLY A 252 -6.81 14.37 12.34
C GLY A 252 -7.06 13.29 11.27
N ILE A 253 -7.68 13.74 10.17
CA ILE A 253 -8.07 12.87 9.04
C ILE A 253 -6.87 12.39 8.25
N THR A 254 -7.00 11.18 7.68
CA THR A 254 -6.04 10.63 6.71
C THR A 254 -6.56 10.72 5.27
N PHE A 255 -7.87 10.64 5.04
CA PHE A 255 -8.47 10.89 3.73
C PHE A 255 -8.80 12.37 3.55
N THR A 256 -8.01 13.07 2.73
CA THR A 256 -8.14 14.52 2.52
C THR A 256 -8.69 14.88 1.14
N LYS A 257 -8.82 13.89 0.24
CA LYS A 257 -9.19 14.10 -1.16
C LYS A 257 -8.38 15.26 -1.78
N TYR A 258 -7.04 15.16 -1.65
CA TYR A 258 -6.10 16.20 -2.11
C TYR A 258 -6.31 17.57 -1.44
N GLY A 259 -6.59 17.57 -0.13
CA GLY A 259 -6.79 18.79 0.65
C GLY A 259 -8.11 19.51 0.40
N THR A 260 -9.09 18.84 -0.24
CA THR A 260 -10.43 19.42 -0.47
C THR A 260 -11.44 19.08 0.63
N ILE A 261 -11.12 18.12 1.49
CA ILE A 261 -11.91 17.75 2.67
C ILE A 261 -11.24 18.37 3.88
N GLU A 262 -12.00 19.13 4.66
CA GLU A 262 -11.58 19.68 5.94
C GLU A 262 -11.80 18.64 7.05
N ASP A 263 -10.98 18.73 8.10
CA ASP A 263 -11.14 17.89 9.29
C ASP A 263 -12.26 18.48 10.17
N GLU A 264 -13.40 17.82 10.17
CA GLU A 264 -14.56 18.16 11.01
C GLU A 264 -14.63 17.27 12.28
N GLY A 265 -13.50 16.68 12.69
CA GLY A 265 -13.42 15.77 13.83
C GLY A 265 -13.82 14.33 13.50
N GLN A 266 -13.73 13.94 12.21
CA GLN A 266 -14.08 12.59 11.76
C GLN A 266 -12.97 11.57 12.05
N GLY A 267 -11.73 12.04 12.23
CA GLY A 267 -10.56 11.19 12.47
C GLY A 267 -10.10 10.39 11.23
N PRO A 268 -9.11 9.51 11.42
CA PRO A 268 -8.52 8.73 10.35
C PRO A 268 -9.45 7.60 9.87
N ILE A 269 -9.20 7.11 8.64
CA ILE A 269 -9.73 5.86 8.10
C ILE A 269 -8.61 4.87 7.73
N ASP A 270 -7.37 5.34 7.77
CA ASP A 270 -6.16 4.52 7.63
C ASP A 270 -5.57 4.27 9.03
N PHE A 271 -5.20 3.03 9.32
CA PHE A 271 -4.74 2.65 10.66
C PHE A 271 -3.45 1.83 10.62
N ILE A 272 -2.71 1.92 11.73
CA ILE A 272 -1.65 1.00 12.12
C ILE A 272 -2.06 0.42 13.48
N PHE A 273 -2.54 -0.82 13.47
CA PHE A 273 -2.83 -1.57 14.69
C PHE A 273 -1.65 -2.46 15.06
N VAL A 274 -1.45 -2.66 16.35
CA VAL A 274 -0.37 -3.48 16.90
C VAL A 274 -0.89 -4.47 17.93
N SER A 275 -0.17 -5.57 18.15
CA SER A 275 -0.44 -6.48 19.26
C SER A 275 -0.44 -5.72 20.58
N LYS A 276 -1.27 -6.16 21.54
CA LYS A 276 -1.51 -5.45 22.82
C LYS A 276 -0.27 -5.31 23.70
N ASN A 277 0.77 -6.10 23.46
CA ASN A 277 2.04 -6.04 24.18
C ASN A 277 3.09 -5.12 23.55
N CYS A 278 2.82 -4.53 22.39
CA CYS A 278 3.71 -3.57 21.76
C CYS A 278 3.63 -2.19 22.43
N GLU A 279 4.74 -1.46 22.39
CA GLU A 279 4.80 -0.04 22.76
C GLU A 279 5.05 0.79 21.52
N VAL A 280 4.56 2.04 21.48
CA VAL A 280 4.69 2.93 20.33
C VAL A 280 5.35 4.24 20.76
N GLU A 281 6.43 4.62 20.08
CA GLU A 281 7.13 5.87 20.36
C GLU A 281 6.47 7.04 19.64
N THR A 282 6.17 6.86 18.33
CA THR A 282 5.60 7.93 17.50
C THR A 282 4.47 7.40 16.63
N TYR A 283 3.48 8.24 16.40
CA TYR A 283 2.50 8.12 15.33
C TYR A 283 2.43 9.45 14.58
N LYS A 284 2.56 9.42 13.26
CA LYS A 284 2.56 10.64 12.45
C LYS A 284 1.72 10.48 11.20
N ILE A 285 0.97 11.54 10.87
CA ILE A 285 0.24 11.69 9.60
C ILE A 285 1.09 12.54 8.66
N ILE A 286 1.48 12.00 7.51
CA ILE A 286 2.37 12.66 6.55
C ILE A 286 1.56 13.55 5.61
N ARG A 287 1.64 14.86 5.79
CA ARG A 287 0.84 15.86 5.04
C ARG A 287 1.65 16.61 3.96
N ASN A 288 2.83 16.11 3.61
CA ASN A 288 3.71 16.76 2.65
C ASN A 288 3.10 16.82 1.25
N THR A 289 3.15 17.99 0.64
CA THR A 289 2.80 18.25 -0.75
C THR A 289 3.94 19.02 -1.42
N VAL A 290 4.13 18.83 -2.72
CA VAL A 290 5.19 19.52 -3.45
C VAL A 290 4.60 20.16 -4.70
N LYS A 291 4.70 21.48 -4.83
CA LYS A 291 4.14 22.26 -5.95
C LYS A 291 2.64 21.96 -6.19
N GLY A 292 1.85 21.82 -5.13
CA GLY A 292 0.41 21.51 -5.20
C GLY A 292 0.09 20.05 -5.57
N ILE A 293 1.10 19.20 -5.74
CA ILE A 293 0.91 17.78 -5.98
C ILE A 293 0.96 17.04 -4.65
N TYR A 294 -0.11 16.35 -4.35
CA TYR A 294 -0.23 15.46 -3.20
C TYR A 294 0.35 14.08 -3.53
N PRO A 295 0.90 13.36 -2.57
CA PRO A 295 1.38 11.99 -2.82
C PRO A 295 0.23 11.01 -3.10
N SER A 296 -0.95 11.24 -2.52
CA SER A 296 -2.22 10.52 -2.69
C SER A 296 -3.38 11.44 -2.27
N ASP A 297 -4.63 11.00 -2.44
CA ASP A 297 -5.82 11.58 -1.81
C ASP A 297 -5.93 11.17 -0.32
N HIS A 298 -5.12 10.20 0.11
CA HIS A 298 -4.85 9.87 1.50
C HIS A 298 -3.48 10.40 1.95
N CYS A 299 -3.38 10.75 3.23
CA CYS A 299 -2.12 11.01 3.90
C CYS A 299 -1.51 9.68 4.39
N PRO A 300 -0.28 9.34 4.02
CA PRO A 300 0.39 8.19 4.62
C PRO A 300 0.51 8.37 6.15
N ILE A 301 0.44 7.27 6.88
CA ILE A 301 0.70 7.27 8.33
C ILE A 301 1.91 6.41 8.66
N VAL A 302 2.66 6.80 9.67
CA VAL A 302 3.87 6.09 10.10
C VAL A 302 3.95 6.01 11.62
N SER A 303 4.44 4.88 12.12
CA SER A 303 4.70 4.66 13.56
C SER A 303 6.04 4.02 13.79
N ASP A 304 6.72 4.42 14.86
CA ASP A 304 7.91 3.76 15.39
C ASP A 304 7.49 2.90 16.58
N ILE A 305 7.69 1.58 16.47
CA ILE A 305 7.08 0.58 17.34
C ILE A 305 8.18 -0.28 17.99
N TYR A 306 8.12 -0.47 19.31
CA TYR A 306 8.85 -1.51 20.03
C TYR A 306 8.04 -2.81 19.96
N LEU A 307 8.53 -3.77 19.18
CA LEU A 307 7.94 -5.09 19.03
C LEU A 307 8.38 -5.96 20.23
N LYS A 308 7.42 -6.51 20.98
CA LYS A 308 7.69 -7.34 22.18
C LYS A 308 6.95 -8.67 22.09
#